data_5342f40da0edcc0beaf7e85dfb60139a
#
_entry.id   5342f40da0edcc0beaf7e85dfb60139a
#
_cell.length_a   1.000
_cell.length_b   1.000
_cell.length_c   1.000
_cell.angle_alpha   90.00
_cell.angle_beta   90.00
_cell.angle_gamma   90.00
#
_symmetry.space_group_name_H-M   'P 1'
#
loop_
_entity.id
_entity.type
_entity.pdbx_description
1 polymer ?
#
loop_
_entity_poly.entity_id
_entity_poly.type
_entity_poly.pdbx_seq_one_letter_code
_entity_poly.pdbx_strand_id
1 'polypeptide(L)'
;MKLLVFSDLHNDFRTASKLVELSKSVDVVVGAGDYCVVRRGLAEIIAPLSAITKPTVMVPGNSESTEELLDVCRSWKSAHVLHGSQVTIAKTSFFGIGGGIPITPFGSWSYDFSEEEAYDLLNDCPSGGVLVSHSPPAGVLDASSDGRSLGSQAIRETILVNKPSLVVCGHIHGSAGQIDRIGDTTVINA
;
A
#
# COMPACT_ATOMS: atom_id res chain seq x y z
N MET A 1 1.35 -3.36 -19.13
CA MET A 1 1.73 -2.33 -18.15
C MET A 1 2.74 -2.93 -17.20
N LYS A 2 3.87 -2.24 -16.98
CA LYS A 2 4.95 -2.67 -16.07
C LYS A 2 4.87 -1.82 -14.81
N LEU A 3 4.79 -2.47 -13.64
CA LEU A 3 4.70 -1.82 -12.34
C LEU A 3 6.02 -1.94 -11.59
N LEU A 4 6.39 -0.90 -10.86
CA LEU A 4 7.40 -0.94 -9.79
C LEU A 4 6.64 -0.84 -8.48
N VAL A 5 6.69 -1.87 -7.65
CA VAL A 5 5.99 -1.92 -6.38
C VAL A 5 6.99 -1.85 -5.22
N PHE A 6 6.63 -1.20 -4.14
CA PHE A 6 7.43 -1.11 -2.92
C PHE A 6 6.55 -0.82 -1.71
N SER A 7 7.04 -1.15 -0.52
CA SER A 7 6.42 -0.86 0.78
C SER A 7 7.50 -0.70 1.84
N ASP A 8 7.11 -0.25 3.03
CA ASP A 8 7.91 -0.31 4.27
C ASP A 8 9.32 0.28 4.13
N LEU A 9 9.42 1.48 3.54
CA LEU A 9 10.70 2.18 3.40
C LEU A 9 11.33 2.56 4.74
N HIS A 10 10.52 2.92 5.73
CA HIS A 10 10.99 3.28 7.07
C HIS A 10 12.19 4.22 7.07
N ASN A 11 12.12 5.30 6.27
CA ASN A 11 13.19 6.28 6.08
C ASN A 11 14.48 5.73 5.45
N ASP A 12 14.43 4.63 4.69
CA ASP A 12 15.57 4.19 3.89
C ASP A 12 15.75 5.06 2.63
N PHE A 13 16.50 6.14 2.78
CA PHE A 13 16.82 7.09 1.70
C PHE A 13 17.63 6.46 0.56
N ARG A 14 18.39 5.39 0.85
CA ARG A 14 19.17 4.68 -0.18
C ARG A 14 18.23 3.93 -1.10
N THR A 15 17.26 3.21 -0.53
CA THR A 15 16.22 2.53 -1.31
C THR A 15 15.34 3.54 -2.05
N ALA A 16 14.94 4.65 -1.43
CA ALA A 16 14.19 5.72 -2.09
C ALA A 16 14.91 6.25 -3.34
N SER A 17 16.22 6.53 -3.25
CA SER A 17 17.02 6.96 -4.39
C SER A 17 17.08 5.92 -5.51
N LYS A 18 17.19 4.63 -5.16
CA LYS A 18 17.15 3.51 -6.11
C LYS A 18 15.79 3.39 -6.81
N LEU A 19 14.69 3.61 -6.09
CA LEU A 19 13.33 3.59 -6.67
C LEU A 19 13.16 4.70 -7.71
N VAL A 20 13.70 5.89 -7.48
CA VAL A 20 13.70 6.98 -8.48
C VAL A 20 14.38 6.54 -9.78
N GLU A 21 15.52 5.87 -9.71
CA GLU A 21 16.21 5.37 -10.90
C GLU A 21 15.41 4.25 -11.60
N LEU A 22 14.90 3.29 -10.85
CA LEU A 22 14.12 2.17 -11.38
C LEU A 22 12.80 2.63 -12.02
N SER A 23 12.20 3.71 -11.50
CA SER A 23 10.94 4.25 -12.01
C SER A 23 11.00 4.67 -13.48
N LYS A 24 12.19 5.01 -13.98
CA LYS A 24 12.41 5.42 -15.38
C LYS A 24 12.03 4.31 -16.39
N SER A 25 12.08 3.05 -15.98
CA SER A 25 11.89 1.85 -16.82
C SER A 25 10.53 1.19 -16.67
N VAL A 26 9.58 1.82 -15.98
CA VAL A 26 8.23 1.29 -15.71
C VAL A 26 7.14 2.25 -16.17
N ASP A 27 5.90 1.79 -16.16
CA ASP A 27 4.74 2.60 -16.56
C ASP A 27 4.11 3.29 -15.35
N VAL A 28 4.02 2.59 -14.20
CA VAL A 28 3.41 3.07 -12.95
C VAL A 28 4.24 2.62 -11.77
N VAL A 29 4.31 3.45 -10.75
CA VAL A 29 4.92 3.13 -9.45
C VAL A 29 3.82 2.96 -8.42
N VAL A 30 3.95 1.98 -7.50
CA VAL A 30 2.97 1.70 -6.44
C VAL A 30 3.70 1.61 -5.12
N GLY A 31 3.33 2.46 -4.17
CA GLY A 31 3.80 2.44 -2.79
C GLY A 31 2.69 1.98 -1.84
N ALA A 32 2.94 0.92 -1.11
CA ALA A 32 1.97 0.29 -0.22
C ALA A 32 2.15 0.66 1.27
N GLY A 33 2.63 1.89 1.56
CA GLY A 33 2.67 2.47 2.91
C GLY A 33 3.98 2.30 3.67
N ASP A 34 3.99 2.83 4.89
CA ASP A 34 5.12 2.87 5.82
C ASP A 34 6.38 3.50 5.21
N TYR A 35 6.20 4.73 4.69
CA TYR A 35 7.33 5.50 4.16
C TYR A 35 8.23 6.01 5.28
N CYS A 36 7.66 6.43 6.40
CA CYS A 36 8.40 6.96 7.57
C CYS A 36 8.42 5.98 8.75
N VAL A 37 8.94 6.42 9.89
CA VAL A 37 9.01 5.63 11.13
C VAL A 37 8.23 6.34 12.23
N VAL A 38 7.19 5.72 12.76
CA VAL A 38 6.44 6.23 13.93
C VAL A 38 6.12 7.73 13.79
N ARG A 39 5.48 8.11 12.68
CA ARG A 39 5.06 9.49 12.35
C ARG A 39 6.21 10.50 12.16
N ARG A 40 7.44 10.05 11.90
CA ARG A 40 8.62 10.92 11.81
C ARG A 40 9.38 10.72 10.50
N GLY A 41 9.77 11.83 9.87
CA GLY A 41 10.60 11.83 8.68
C GLY A 41 9.82 11.64 7.37
N LEU A 42 8.49 11.82 7.37
CA LEU A 42 7.67 11.63 6.17
C LEU A 42 8.03 12.62 5.05
N ALA A 43 8.15 13.89 5.37
CA ALA A 43 8.51 14.90 4.37
C ALA A 43 9.90 14.65 3.78
N GLU A 44 10.84 14.24 4.62
CA GLU A 44 12.23 13.97 4.23
C GLU A 44 12.33 12.78 3.28
N ILE A 45 11.58 11.69 3.52
CA ILE A 45 11.60 10.50 2.66
C ILE A 45 10.79 10.69 1.37
N ILE A 46 9.72 11.47 1.39
CA ILE A 46 8.93 11.78 0.20
C ILE A 46 9.65 12.76 -0.72
N ALA A 47 10.46 13.67 -0.20
CA ALA A 47 11.17 14.66 -1.00
C ALA A 47 11.99 14.05 -2.16
N PRO A 48 12.89 13.06 -1.97
CA PRO A 48 13.57 12.41 -3.08
C PRO A 48 12.62 11.63 -4.00
N LEU A 49 11.57 10.98 -3.47
CA LEU A 49 10.60 10.22 -4.27
C LEU A 49 9.80 11.14 -5.21
N SER A 50 9.59 12.40 -4.87
CA SER A 50 8.87 13.36 -5.70
C SER A 50 9.56 13.68 -7.05
N ALA A 51 10.80 13.24 -7.24
CA ALA A 51 11.49 13.24 -8.53
C ALA A 51 10.94 12.20 -9.53
N ILE A 52 10.10 11.25 -9.08
CA ILE A 52 9.44 10.27 -9.95
C ILE A 52 8.39 11.00 -10.78
N THR A 53 8.53 10.94 -12.10
CA THR A 53 7.61 11.58 -13.06
C THR A 53 6.53 10.63 -13.59
N LYS A 54 6.65 9.34 -13.31
CA LYS A 54 5.65 8.34 -13.67
C LYS A 54 4.43 8.45 -12.73
N PRO A 55 3.22 8.14 -13.21
CA PRO A 55 2.09 8.00 -12.30
C PRO A 55 2.46 7.12 -11.10
N THR A 56 2.23 7.64 -9.89
CA THR A 56 2.61 6.96 -8.65
C THR A 56 1.39 6.85 -7.76
N VAL A 57 0.92 5.62 -7.54
CA VAL A 57 -0.18 5.32 -6.62
C VAL A 57 0.39 5.05 -5.25
N MET A 58 -0.16 5.67 -4.23
CA MET A 58 0.32 5.56 -2.85
C MET A 58 -0.85 5.37 -1.89
N VAL A 59 -0.66 4.51 -0.91
CA VAL A 59 -1.53 4.43 0.27
C VAL A 59 -0.71 4.74 1.51
N PRO A 60 -1.28 5.31 2.59
CA PRO A 60 -0.57 5.42 3.85
C PRO A 60 -0.35 4.04 4.47
N GLY A 61 0.73 3.88 5.23
CA GLY A 61 0.89 2.75 6.13
C GLY A 61 0.31 3.04 7.51
N ASN A 62 0.73 2.31 8.52
CA ASN A 62 0.38 2.65 9.89
C ASN A 62 1.34 3.69 10.52
N SER A 63 2.46 3.96 9.90
CA SER A 63 3.44 4.98 10.35
C SER A 63 3.15 6.41 9.88
N GLU A 64 2.14 6.64 9.05
CA GLU A 64 1.65 7.95 8.60
C GLU A 64 0.15 7.91 8.34
N SER A 65 -0.54 9.06 8.45
CA SER A 65 -1.96 9.15 8.09
C SER A 65 -2.16 9.57 6.62
N THR A 66 -3.40 9.40 6.15
CA THR A 66 -3.80 9.88 4.82
C THR A 66 -3.57 11.38 4.68
N GLU A 67 -3.94 12.17 5.68
CA GLU A 67 -3.81 13.64 5.67
C GLU A 67 -2.34 14.06 5.61
N GLU A 68 -1.47 13.42 6.40
CA GLU A 68 -0.03 13.70 6.39
C GLU A 68 0.57 13.37 5.02
N LEU A 69 0.22 12.21 4.45
CA LEU A 69 0.72 11.81 3.14
C LEU A 69 0.22 12.74 2.03
N LEU A 70 -1.05 13.13 2.05
CA LEU A 70 -1.62 14.11 1.12
C LEU A 70 -0.90 15.46 1.21
N ASP A 71 -0.60 15.92 2.43
CA ASP A 71 0.07 17.21 2.64
C ASP A 71 1.48 17.23 2.04
N VAL A 72 2.28 16.23 2.32
CA VAL A 72 3.67 16.14 1.80
C VAL A 72 3.73 15.85 0.29
N CYS A 73 2.70 15.18 -0.26
CA CYS A 73 2.61 14.91 -1.71
C CYS A 73 1.96 16.06 -2.50
N ARG A 74 1.48 17.14 -1.89
CA ARG A 74 0.71 18.22 -2.53
C ARG A 74 1.38 18.80 -3.78
N SER A 75 2.69 18.93 -3.78
CA SER A 75 3.45 19.44 -4.92
C SER A 75 3.89 18.39 -5.93
N TRP A 76 3.74 17.11 -5.61
CA TRP A 76 4.13 15.98 -6.45
C TRP A 76 3.01 15.60 -7.41
N LYS A 77 2.99 16.23 -8.60
CA LYS A 77 1.87 16.13 -9.56
C LYS A 77 1.54 14.73 -10.08
N SER A 78 2.51 13.81 -10.07
CA SER A 78 2.31 12.43 -10.52
C SER A 78 1.89 11.49 -9.40
N ALA A 79 1.82 11.95 -8.14
CA ALA A 79 1.35 11.16 -7.02
C ALA A 79 -0.18 11.16 -6.92
N HIS A 80 -0.73 9.99 -6.63
CA HIS A 80 -2.14 9.73 -6.36
C HIS A 80 -2.22 9.03 -5.02
N VAL A 81 -2.52 9.76 -3.94
CA VAL A 81 -2.72 9.21 -2.60
C VAL A 81 -4.15 8.70 -2.51
N LEU A 82 -4.30 7.42 -2.18
CA LEU A 82 -5.58 6.73 -2.12
C LEU A 82 -5.82 6.15 -0.72
N HIS A 83 -7.06 6.29 -0.24
CA HIS A 83 -7.58 5.63 0.95
C HIS A 83 -9.12 5.58 0.82
N GLY A 84 -9.71 4.39 0.70
CA GLY A 84 -11.12 4.23 0.35
C GLY A 84 -11.49 4.89 -0.99
N SER A 85 -10.55 4.96 -1.94
CA SER A 85 -10.71 5.71 -3.18
C SER A 85 -9.91 5.09 -4.33
N GLN A 86 -10.18 5.55 -5.56
CA GLN A 86 -9.56 4.97 -6.76
C GLN A 86 -9.05 6.02 -7.74
N VAL A 87 -8.13 5.59 -8.60
CA VAL A 87 -7.68 6.32 -9.79
C VAL A 87 -7.59 5.37 -10.98
N THR A 88 -7.88 5.87 -12.17
CA THR A 88 -7.70 5.09 -13.42
C THR A 88 -6.46 5.59 -14.16
N ILE A 89 -5.49 4.69 -14.38
CA ILE A 89 -4.25 4.98 -15.12
C ILE A 89 -4.16 3.99 -16.28
N ALA A 90 -4.05 4.51 -17.51
CA ALA A 90 -3.94 3.70 -18.74
C ALA A 90 -5.01 2.58 -18.83
N LYS A 91 -6.26 2.89 -18.50
CA LYS A 91 -7.45 2.00 -18.48
C LYS A 91 -7.45 0.93 -17.38
N THR A 92 -6.51 0.96 -16.44
CA THR A 92 -6.49 0.09 -15.27
C THR A 92 -6.93 0.90 -14.05
N SER A 93 -7.90 0.38 -13.30
CA SER A 93 -8.30 0.96 -12.01
C SER A 93 -7.31 0.54 -10.93
N PHE A 94 -6.90 1.49 -10.12
CA PHE A 94 -6.16 1.28 -8.87
C PHE A 94 -7.04 1.77 -7.73
N PHE A 95 -7.38 0.89 -6.81
CA PHE A 95 -8.09 1.23 -5.58
C PHE A 95 -7.14 1.10 -4.41
N GLY A 96 -7.19 2.05 -3.46
CA GLY A 96 -6.26 2.08 -2.33
C GLY A 96 -6.94 2.07 -0.98
N ILE A 97 -6.38 1.31 -0.04
CA ILE A 97 -6.69 1.34 1.39
C ILE A 97 -5.39 1.29 2.20
N GLY A 98 -5.19 2.26 3.09
CA GLY A 98 -4.01 2.32 3.94
C GLY A 98 -4.31 1.99 5.40
N GLY A 99 -3.27 2.08 6.22
CA GLY A 99 -3.34 1.83 7.65
C GLY A 99 -3.13 0.38 8.05
N GLY A 100 -2.89 0.16 9.35
CA GLY A 100 -2.88 -1.17 9.96
C GLY A 100 -4.31 -1.71 10.08
N ILE A 101 -4.58 -2.88 9.52
CA ILE A 101 -5.87 -3.57 9.58
C ILE A 101 -5.62 -5.06 9.84
N PRO A 102 -6.20 -5.62 10.91
CA PRO A 102 -6.94 -4.98 12.00
C PRO A 102 -6.06 -4.09 12.87
N ILE A 103 -6.70 -3.37 13.83
CA ILE A 103 -6.01 -2.50 14.80
C ILE A 103 -4.79 -3.20 15.40
N THR A 104 -3.63 -2.55 15.28
CA THR A 104 -2.36 -3.09 15.79
C THR A 104 -2.17 -2.85 17.29
N PRO A 105 -1.29 -3.60 17.98
CA PRO A 105 -0.99 -3.37 19.39
C PRO A 105 -0.02 -2.20 19.63
N PHE A 106 0.28 -1.38 18.61
CA PHE A 106 1.32 -0.33 18.69
C PHE A 106 0.88 0.94 19.42
N GLY A 107 -0.42 1.10 19.67
CA GLY A 107 -0.98 2.23 20.41
C GLY A 107 -1.29 3.45 19.54
N SER A 108 -1.50 4.60 20.17
CA SER A 108 -2.14 5.77 19.56
C SER A 108 -1.35 6.47 18.44
N TRP A 109 -0.10 6.14 18.22
CA TRP A 109 0.66 6.69 17.11
C TRP A 109 0.37 5.94 15.80
N SER A 110 -0.07 4.68 15.89
CA SER A 110 -0.38 3.84 14.73
C SER A 110 -1.68 4.29 14.08
N TYR A 111 -1.66 4.41 12.77
CA TYR A 111 -2.82 4.75 11.94
C TYR A 111 -3.53 3.46 11.56
N ASP A 112 -4.44 3.04 12.42
CA ASP A 112 -5.08 1.72 12.34
C ASP A 112 -6.59 1.83 12.14
N PHE A 113 -7.17 0.78 11.57
CA PHE A 113 -8.61 0.64 11.37
C PHE A 113 -9.10 -0.73 11.84
N SER A 114 -10.31 -0.77 12.36
CA SER A 114 -11.02 -2.02 12.61
C SER A 114 -11.43 -2.69 11.28
N GLU A 115 -11.77 -3.96 11.33
CA GLU A 115 -12.31 -4.67 10.17
C GLU A 115 -13.62 -4.02 9.67
N GLU A 116 -14.46 -3.51 10.58
CA GLU A 116 -15.71 -2.83 10.24
C GLU A 116 -15.45 -1.55 9.44
N GLU A 117 -14.55 -0.70 9.92
CA GLU A 117 -14.13 0.50 9.18
C GLU A 117 -13.48 0.16 7.83
N ALA A 118 -12.74 -0.95 7.78
CA ALA A 118 -12.14 -1.42 6.53
C ALA A 118 -13.20 -1.89 5.52
N TYR A 119 -14.27 -2.56 5.94
CA TYR A 119 -15.38 -2.89 5.05
C TYR A 119 -16.04 -1.65 4.48
N ASP A 120 -16.27 -0.61 5.30
CA ASP A 120 -16.84 0.65 4.84
C ASP A 120 -15.93 1.33 3.80
N LEU A 121 -14.63 1.38 4.05
CA LEU A 121 -13.65 1.94 3.12
C LEU A 121 -13.54 1.15 1.80
N LEU A 122 -13.74 -0.17 1.83
CA LEU A 122 -13.65 -1.06 0.67
C LEU A 122 -14.96 -1.17 -0.11
N ASN A 123 -16.07 -0.59 0.38
CA ASN A 123 -17.39 -0.72 -0.22
C ASN A 123 -17.43 -0.32 -1.71
N ASP A 124 -16.70 0.71 -2.08
CA ASP A 124 -16.63 1.22 -3.45
C ASP A 124 -15.48 0.61 -4.28
N CYS A 125 -14.83 -0.45 -3.78
CA CYS A 125 -13.75 -1.13 -4.49
C CYS A 125 -14.29 -1.78 -5.78
N PRO A 126 -13.79 -1.41 -6.97
CA PRO A 126 -14.31 -1.94 -8.22
C PRO A 126 -13.90 -3.40 -8.43
N SER A 127 -14.66 -4.11 -9.26
CA SER A 127 -14.25 -5.44 -9.71
C SER A 127 -13.07 -5.34 -10.70
N GLY A 128 -12.11 -6.24 -10.56
CA GLY A 128 -10.89 -6.26 -11.36
C GLY A 128 -9.89 -5.16 -10.95
N GLY A 129 -8.95 -4.85 -11.83
CA GLY A 129 -7.94 -3.81 -11.56
C GLY A 129 -6.86 -4.23 -10.56
N VAL A 130 -6.34 -3.26 -9.85
CA VAL A 130 -5.28 -3.42 -8.83
C VAL A 130 -5.80 -2.88 -7.50
N LEU A 131 -5.75 -3.70 -6.47
CA LEU A 131 -5.97 -3.28 -5.08
C LEU A 131 -4.60 -3.02 -4.43
N VAL A 132 -4.42 -1.83 -3.89
CA VAL A 132 -3.24 -1.46 -3.10
C VAL A 132 -3.67 -1.34 -1.65
N SER A 133 -3.11 -2.16 -0.78
CA SER A 133 -3.39 -2.10 0.66
C SER A 133 -2.09 -2.08 1.45
N HIS A 134 -2.05 -1.40 2.61
CA HIS A 134 -0.88 -1.55 3.47
C HIS A 134 -0.89 -2.92 4.13
N SER A 135 -1.97 -3.28 4.83
CA SER A 135 -2.10 -4.62 5.43
C SER A 135 -2.35 -5.69 4.38
N PRO A 136 -1.79 -6.90 4.55
CA PRO A 136 -2.07 -8.05 3.69
C PRO A 136 -3.46 -8.64 3.96
N PRO A 137 -4.01 -9.44 3.03
CA PRO A 137 -5.23 -10.22 3.26
C PRO A 137 -4.98 -11.36 4.25
N ALA A 138 -5.94 -11.65 5.12
CA ALA A 138 -5.84 -12.73 6.09
C ALA A 138 -5.49 -14.09 5.45
N GLY A 139 -4.51 -14.79 6.00
CA GLY A 139 -4.07 -16.11 5.58
C GLY A 139 -3.19 -16.13 4.33
N VAL A 140 -2.79 -14.97 3.78
CA VAL A 140 -1.89 -14.90 2.62
C VAL A 140 -0.87 -13.78 2.80
N LEU A 141 0.42 -14.14 2.87
CA LEU A 141 1.55 -13.23 3.09
C LEU A 141 1.42 -12.38 4.38
N ASP A 142 0.75 -12.92 5.38
CA ASP A 142 0.36 -12.24 6.62
C ASP A 142 0.94 -12.88 7.88
N ALA A 143 1.83 -13.85 7.73
CA ALA A 143 2.44 -14.53 8.87
C ALA A 143 3.51 -13.66 9.53
N SER A 144 3.30 -13.36 10.80
CA SER A 144 4.32 -12.75 11.67
C SER A 144 5.50 -13.68 11.92
N SER A 145 6.58 -13.17 12.50
CA SER A 145 7.77 -13.95 12.82
C SER A 145 7.52 -15.13 13.79
N ASP A 146 6.45 -15.06 14.58
CA ASP A 146 6.00 -16.11 15.50
C ASP A 146 4.86 -16.99 14.88
N GLY A 147 4.59 -16.83 13.58
CA GLY A 147 3.66 -17.67 12.80
C GLY A 147 2.18 -17.32 12.98
N ARG A 148 1.83 -16.19 13.63
CA ARG A 148 0.43 -15.74 13.71
C ARG A 148 0.02 -15.06 12.40
N SER A 149 -1.20 -15.35 11.96
CA SER A 149 -1.87 -14.60 10.88
C SER A 149 -2.31 -13.24 11.41
N LEU A 150 -1.85 -12.16 10.78
CA LEU A 150 -2.12 -10.77 11.16
C LEU A 150 -2.82 -9.96 10.04
N GLY A 151 -3.21 -10.62 8.95
CA GLY A 151 -3.87 -9.98 7.82
C GLY A 151 -5.34 -9.67 8.07
N SER A 152 -5.92 -8.83 7.21
CA SER A 152 -7.29 -8.35 7.28
C SER A 152 -8.28 -9.32 6.60
N GLN A 153 -9.38 -9.61 7.29
CA GLN A 153 -10.51 -10.35 6.73
C GLN A 153 -11.29 -9.51 5.71
N ALA A 154 -11.49 -8.23 5.95
CA ALA A 154 -12.15 -7.33 5.02
C ALA A 154 -11.44 -7.28 3.66
N ILE A 155 -10.11 -7.17 3.68
CA ILE A 155 -9.30 -7.20 2.46
C ILE A 155 -9.43 -8.55 1.75
N ARG A 156 -9.37 -9.67 2.50
CA ARG A 156 -9.52 -11.01 1.92
C ARG A 156 -10.88 -11.18 1.25
N GLU A 157 -11.96 -10.81 1.92
CA GLU A 157 -13.32 -10.95 1.38
C GLU A 157 -13.54 -10.06 0.16
N THR A 158 -13.03 -8.83 0.18
CA THR A 158 -13.03 -7.94 -0.99
C THR A 158 -12.32 -8.58 -2.18
N ILE A 159 -11.19 -9.24 -1.98
CA ILE A 159 -10.48 -9.97 -3.05
C ILE A 159 -11.35 -11.09 -3.61
N LEU A 160 -12.01 -11.86 -2.77
CA LEU A 160 -12.87 -12.98 -3.20
C LEU A 160 -14.09 -12.49 -4.00
N VAL A 161 -14.67 -11.35 -3.62
CA VAL A 161 -15.86 -10.77 -4.27
C VAL A 161 -15.48 -10.01 -5.55
N ASN A 162 -14.54 -9.08 -5.46
CA ASN A 162 -14.22 -8.12 -6.53
C ASN A 162 -13.15 -8.63 -7.50
N LYS A 163 -12.40 -9.67 -7.12
CA LYS A 163 -11.42 -10.37 -7.97
C LYS A 163 -10.45 -9.40 -8.67
N PRO A 164 -9.73 -8.54 -7.93
CA PRO A 164 -8.68 -7.74 -8.54
C PRO A 164 -7.65 -8.67 -9.22
N SER A 165 -7.06 -8.23 -10.30
CA SER A 165 -6.01 -9.03 -10.98
C SER A 165 -4.72 -9.08 -10.18
N LEU A 166 -4.49 -8.05 -9.36
CA LEU A 166 -3.30 -7.88 -8.53
C LEU A 166 -3.66 -7.21 -7.21
N VAL A 167 -3.07 -7.68 -6.12
CA VAL A 167 -3.00 -7.00 -4.81
C VAL A 167 -1.55 -6.70 -4.51
N VAL A 168 -1.26 -5.47 -4.12
CA VAL A 168 0.06 -5.04 -3.61
C VAL A 168 -0.13 -4.66 -2.15
N CYS A 169 0.64 -5.29 -1.26
CA CYS A 169 0.61 -5.00 0.18
C CYS A 169 2.03 -4.91 0.77
N GLY A 170 2.12 -4.65 2.06
CA GLY A 170 3.34 -4.56 2.87
C GLY A 170 3.08 -5.00 4.30
N HIS A 171 3.52 -4.19 5.29
CA HIS A 171 3.28 -4.31 6.73
C HIS A 171 3.91 -5.54 7.41
N ILE A 172 3.79 -6.71 6.82
CA ILE A 172 4.34 -7.95 7.40
C ILE A 172 5.70 -8.23 6.79
N HIS A 173 6.74 -7.67 7.41
CA HIS A 173 8.12 -7.72 6.92
C HIS A 173 8.65 -9.16 6.70
N GLY A 174 8.15 -10.14 7.46
CA GLY A 174 8.51 -11.55 7.27
C GLY A 174 8.11 -12.12 5.91
N SER A 175 7.18 -11.45 5.22
CA SER A 175 6.68 -11.83 3.89
C SER A 175 7.18 -10.92 2.77
N ALA A 176 8.07 -9.95 3.06
CA ALA A 176 8.57 -9.01 2.06
C ALA A 176 9.19 -9.72 0.85
N GLY A 177 8.86 -9.26 -0.35
CA GLY A 177 9.30 -9.82 -1.62
C GLY A 177 8.63 -11.13 -2.03
N GLN A 178 7.67 -11.63 -1.25
CA GLN A 178 6.95 -12.87 -1.57
C GLN A 178 5.72 -12.60 -2.44
N ILE A 179 5.34 -13.63 -3.19
CA ILE A 179 4.19 -13.62 -4.10
C ILE A 179 3.37 -14.88 -3.82
N ASP A 180 2.05 -14.72 -3.71
CA ASP A 180 1.10 -15.83 -3.52
C ASP A 180 -0.22 -15.51 -4.26
N ARG A 181 -1.27 -16.31 -4.08
CA ARG A 181 -2.55 -16.16 -4.78
C ARG A 181 -3.76 -16.39 -3.90
N ILE A 182 -4.84 -15.67 -4.23
CA ILE A 182 -6.20 -15.97 -3.76
C ILE A 182 -7.06 -16.21 -5.01
N GLY A 183 -7.33 -17.46 -5.36
CA GLY A 183 -7.95 -17.80 -6.64
C GLY A 183 -7.10 -17.32 -7.81
N ASP A 184 -7.68 -16.52 -8.71
CA ASP A 184 -6.97 -15.95 -9.86
C ASP A 184 -6.22 -14.64 -9.54
N THR A 185 -6.44 -14.06 -8.36
CA THR A 185 -5.77 -12.84 -7.90
C THR A 185 -4.34 -13.13 -7.47
N THR A 186 -3.37 -12.42 -8.04
CA THR A 186 -1.99 -12.43 -7.54
C THR A 186 -1.85 -11.47 -6.36
N VAL A 187 -1.20 -11.89 -5.28
CA VAL A 187 -0.89 -11.05 -4.10
C VAL A 187 0.62 -10.90 -3.99
N ILE A 188 1.10 -9.68 -3.84
CA ILE A 188 2.53 -9.35 -3.66
C ILE A 188 2.68 -8.60 -2.34
N ASN A 189 3.52 -9.09 -1.43
CA ASN A 189 4.03 -8.28 -0.33
C ASN A 189 5.34 -7.65 -0.82
N ALA A 190 5.37 -6.32 -0.95
CA ALA A 190 6.40 -5.60 -1.70
C ALA A 190 7.63 -5.20 -0.85
#